data_04ae90ebced5e28d513bb767cc1c5d9d
#
_entry.id   04ae90ebced5e28d513bb767cc1c5d9d
#
_cell.length_a   1.000
_cell.length_b   1.000
_cell.length_c   1.000
_cell.angle_alpha   90.00
_cell.angle_beta   90.00
_cell.angle_gamma   90.00
#
_symmetry.space_group_name_H-M   'P 1'
#
loop_
_entity.id
_entity.type
_entity.pdbx_description
1 polymer ?
#
loop_
_entity_poly.entity_id
_entity_poly.type
_entity_poly.pdbx_seq_one_letter_code
_entity_poly.pdbx_strand_id
1 'polypeptide(L)'
;MTEKFDKSLLKKSFGSFATGVCVATSHSGGFTVNSFASLSLDPPLMIFNIYKTETDHVSFLNLNCFAINFLASNQKDISNIFASKDTDKLSKVDHYKTDNNIAVLNNTLGHLELSVFQQIDIAD
;
A
#
# COMPACT_ATOMS: atom_id res chain seq x y z
N MET A 1 -9.32 -17.06 -21.32
CA MET A 1 -8.21 -17.97 -21.04
C MET A 1 -8.61 -18.92 -19.93
N THR A 2 -8.50 -20.21 -20.17
CA THR A 2 -9.00 -21.24 -19.25
C THR A 2 -7.88 -22.07 -18.62
N GLU A 3 -6.64 -21.63 -18.77
CA GLU A 3 -5.50 -22.35 -18.22
C GLU A 3 -5.51 -22.27 -16.69
N LYS A 4 -5.13 -23.37 -16.07
CA LYS A 4 -4.97 -23.45 -14.63
C LYS A 4 -3.52 -23.13 -14.27
N PHE A 5 -3.35 -22.26 -13.29
CA PHE A 5 -2.04 -21.88 -12.79
C PHE A 5 -1.83 -22.42 -11.40
N ASP A 6 -0.60 -22.81 -11.10
CA ASP A 6 -0.18 -23.06 -9.72
C ASP A 6 -0.10 -21.71 -9.01
N LYS A 7 -1.00 -21.47 -8.04
CA LYS A 7 -1.07 -20.20 -7.32
C LYS A 7 0.22 -19.88 -6.58
N SER A 8 0.88 -20.90 -6.03
CA SER A 8 2.13 -20.71 -5.30
C SER A 8 3.24 -20.22 -6.23
N LEU A 9 3.35 -20.85 -7.40
CA LEU A 9 4.34 -20.47 -8.41
C LEU A 9 4.04 -19.10 -8.98
N LEU A 10 2.77 -18.77 -9.20
CA LEU A 10 2.36 -17.47 -9.73
C LEU A 10 2.71 -16.35 -8.75
N LYS A 11 2.43 -16.54 -7.46
CA LYS A 11 2.82 -15.58 -6.41
C LYS A 11 4.32 -15.35 -6.39
N LYS A 12 5.09 -16.43 -6.48
CA LYS A 12 6.55 -16.35 -6.49
C LYS A 12 7.06 -15.58 -7.70
N SER A 13 6.46 -15.83 -8.86
CA SER A 13 6.83 -15.14 -10.11
C SER A 13 6.52 -13.65 -10.02
N PHE A 14 5.35 -13.28 -9.51
CA PHE A 14 5.00 -11.87 -9.30
C PHE A 14 5.94 -11.20 -8.30
N GLY A 15 6.29 -11.89 -7.22
CA GLY A 15 7.20 -11.37 -6.22
C GLY A 15 8.60 -11.09 -6.78
N SER A 16 9.05 -11.85 -7.77
CA SER A 16 10.37 -11.64 -8.36
C SER A 16 10.45 -10.36 -9.19
N PHE A 17 9.31 -9.81 -9.62
CA PHE A 17 9.25 -8.52 -10.31
C PHE A 17 9.09 -7.34 -9.36
N ALA A 18 8.79 -7.59 -8.11
CA ALA A 18 8.62 -6.52 -7.13
C ALA A 18 9.97 -5.91 -6.80
N THR A 19 10.15 -4.62 -7.12
CA THR A 19 11.41 -3.90 -6.88
C THR A 19 11.46 -3.18 -5.56
N GLY A 20 10.36 -3.20 -4.78
CA GLY A 20 10.30 -2.55 -3.50
C GLY A 20 8.97 -2.81 -2.79
N VAL A 21 8.93 -2.44 -1.53
CA VAL A 21 7.74 -2.58 -0.70
C VAL A 21 7.26 -1.19 -0.32
N CYS A 22 5.96 -0.98 -0.43
CA CYS A 22 5.30 0.27 -0.06
C CYS A 22 4.32 0.02 1.07
N VAL A 23 4.05 1.08 1.83
CA VAL A 23 2.98 1.08 2.83
C VAL A 23 2.04 2.22 2.50
N ALA A 24 0.76 1.89 2.32
CA ALA A 24 -0.29 2.89 2.17
C ALA A 24 -0.75 3.30 3.55
N THR A 25 -0.81 4.61 3.82
CA THR A 25 -1.22 5.13 5.11
C THR A 25 -2.31 6.18 4.96
N SER A 26 -3.20 6.22 5.95
CA SER A 26 -4.25 7.22 6.07
C SER A 26 -4.03 8.05 7.34
N HIS A 27 -5.07 8.76 7.79
CA HIS A 27 -5.03 9.48 9.06
C HIS A 27 -4.95 8.54 10.27
N SER A 28 -5.36 7.28 10.13
CA SER A 28 -5.52 6.38 11.29
C SER A 28 -5.02 4.95 11.08
N GLY A 29 -4.61 4.58 9.88
CA GLY A 29 -4.22 3.19 9.63
C GLY A 29 -3.37 3.05 8.38
N GLY A 30 -3.15 1.81 7.98
CA GLY A 30 -2.37 1.52 6.80
C GLY A 30 -2.22 0.04 6.54
N PHE A 31 -1.66 -0.29 5.41
CA PHE A 31 -1.37 -1.67 5.02
C PHE A 31 -0.20 -1.72 4.04
N THR A 32 0.46 -2.87 4.01
CA THR A 32 1.59 -3.11 3.10
C THR A 32 1.08 -3.36 1.68
N VAL A 33 1.70 -2.71 0.71
CA VAL A 33 1.36 -2.81 -0.71
C VAL A 33 2.59 -3.27 -1.47
N ASN A 34 2.44 -4.28 -2.30
CA ASN A 34 3.50 -4.75 -3.19
C ASN A 34 3.07 -4.73 -4.67
N SER A 35 1.90 -4.19 -4.96
CA SER A 35 1.34 -4.12 -6.32
C SER A 35 1.39 -2.69 -6.91
N PHE A 36 2.08 -1.78 -6.23
CA PHE A 36 2.16 -0.38 -6.66
C PHE A 36 2.92 -0.26 -8.00
N ALA A 37 2.34 0.50 -8.92
CA ALA A 37 2.95 0.74 -10.22
C ALA A 37 2.58 2.13 -10.74
N SER A 38 3.45 2.69 -11.56
CA SER A 38 3.15 3.90 -12.31
C SER A 38 2.23 3.56 -13.47
N LEU A 39 1.16 4.34 -13.64
CA LEU A 39 0.23 4.17 -14.75
C LEU A 39 0.41 5.24 -15.82
N SER A 40 0.68 6.49 -15.41
CA SER A 40 0.83 7.61 -16.33
C SER A 40 1.70 8.68 -15.69
N LEU A 41 2.46 9.40 -16.51
CA LEU A 41 3.24 10.55 -16.06
C LEU A 41 2.53 11.87 -16.30
N ASP A 42 1.69 11.94 -17.31
CA ASP A 42 0.95 13.16 -17.64
C ASP A 42 -0.45 12.79 -18.13
N PRO A 43 -1.46 12.89 -17.27
CA PRO A 43 -1.40 13.26 -15.86
C PRO A 43 -0.67 12.21 -15.00
N PRO A 44 -0.15 12.59 -13.83
CA PRO A 44 0.54 11.62 -12.97
C PRO A 44 -0.47 10.72 -12.27
N LEU A 45 -0.50 9.46 -12.67
CA LEU A 45 -1.40 8.44 -12.14
C LEU A 45 -0.61 7.21 -11.71
N MET A 46 -1.01 6.61 -10.61
CA MET A 46 -0.45 5.37 -10.08
C MET A 46 -1.58 4.40 -9.77
N ILE A 47 -1.25 3.12 -9.72
CA ILE A 47 -2.22 2.06 -9.48
C ILE A 47 -1.68 1.10 -8.44
N PHE A 48 -2.56 0.61 -7.58
CA PHE A 48 -2.28 -0.51 -6.69
C PHE A 48 -3.59 -1.19 -6.29
N ASN A 49 -3.47 -2.40 -5.74
CA ASN A 49 -4.61 -3.21 -5.34
C ASN A 49 -4.78 -3.20 -3.83
N ILE A 50 -6.03 -3.16 -3.39
CA ILE A 50 -6.39 -3.38 -1.99
C ILE A 50 -7.19 -4.68 -1.94
N TYR A 51 -6.68 -5.68 -1.21
CA TYR A 51 -7.39 -6.93 -1.02
C TYR A 51 -8.53 -6.76 -0.04
N LYS A 52 -9.67 -7.38 -0.32
CA LYS A 52 -10.85 -7.30 0.55
C LYS A 52 -10.63 -7.92 1.93
N THR A 53 -9.58 -8.71 2.07
CA THR A 53 -9.18 -9.30 3.35
C THR A 53 -8.36 -8.36 4.24
N GLU A 54 -7.93 -7.20 3.72
CA GLU A 54 -7.21 -6.23 4.52
C GLU A 54 -8.07 -5.65 5.64
N THR A 55 -7.48 -5.49 6.82
CA THR A 55 -8.19 -4.98 8.00
C THR A 55 -8.80 -3.61 7.76
N ASP A 56 -8.08 -2.73 7.05
CA ASP A 56 -8.50 -1.35 6.80
C ASP A 56 -9.16 -1.17 5.44
N HIS A 57 -9.56 -2.27 4.77
CA HIS A 57 -10.08 -2.25 3.41
C HIS A 57 -11.23 -1.24 3.25
N VAL A 58 -12.26 -1.34 4.09
CA VAL A 58 -13.45 -0.47 3.97
C VAL A 58 -13.07 0.98 4.24
N SER A 59 -12.24 1.22 5.24
CA SER A 59 -11.79 2.57 5.57
C SER A 59 -11.08 3.23 4.39
N PHE A 60 -10.19 2.50 3.72
CA PHE A 60 -9.45 3.03 2.59
C PHE A 60 -10.33 3.30 1.38
N LEU A 61 -11.35 2.48 1.14
CA LEU A 61 -12.28 2.71 0.02
C LEU A 61 -13.06 4.01 0.16
N ASN A 62 -13.23 4.50 1.38
CA ASN A 62 -13.96 5.74 1.66
C ASN A 62 -13.07 6.96 1.76
N LEU A 63 -11.76 6.83 1.60
CA LEU A 63 -10.83 7.95 1.65
C LEU A 63 -10.76 8.67 0.31
N ASN A 64 -10.60 9.99 0.36
CA ASN A 64 -10.32 10.80 -0.81
C ASN A 64 -8.82 10.92 -1.07
N CYS A 65 -8.01 10.82 -0.03
CA CYS A 65 -6.55 10.94 -0.14
C CYS A 65 -5.86 10.08 0.92
N PHE A 66 -4.64 9.71 0.62
CA PHE A 66 -3.79 8.90 1.48
C PHE A 66 -2.34 9.06 1.02
N ALA A 67 -1.39 8.43 1.71
CA ALA A 67 0.01 8.45 1.35
C ALA A 67 0.51 7.07 0.96
N ILE A 68 1.46 7.02 0.04
CA ILE A 68 2.27 5.84 -0.24
C ILE A 68 3.68 6.12 0.26
N ASN A 69 4.18 5.26 1.12
CA ASN A 69 5.52 5.36 1.72
C ASN A 69 6.41 4.29 1.11
N PHE A 70 7.55 4.68 0.55
CA PHE A 70 8.50 3.77 -0.07
C PHE A 70 9.52 3.35 0.98
N LEU A 71 9.45 2.08 1.43
CA LEU A 71 10.30 1.61 2.52
C LEU A 71 11.76 1.43 2.07
N ALA A 72 12.67 1.75 2.97
CA ALA A 72 14.08 1.44 2.81
C ALA A 72 14.34 -0.05 3.09
N SER A 73 15.48 -0.56 2.64
CA SER A 73 15.82 -1.98 2.78
C SER A 73 15.93 -2.45 4.23
N ASN A 74 16.20 -1.54 5.17
CA ASN A 74 16.29 -1.86 6.59
C ASN A 74 14.97 -1.70 7.34
N GLN A 75 13.84 -1.58 6.62
CA GLN A 75 12.52 -1.35 7.21
C GLN A 75 11.59 -2.54 7.04
N LYS A 76 12.13 -3.76 6.97
CA LYS A 76 11.33 -4.98 6.86
C LYS A 76 10.37 -5.14 8.04
N ASP A 77 10.77 -4.72 9.23
CA ASP A 77 9.93 -4.78 10.42
C ASP A 77 8.66 -3.95 10.24
N ILE A 78 8.78 -2.78 9.64
CA ILE A 78 7.65 -1.89 9.35
C ILE A 78 6.72 -2.57 8.36
N SER A 79 7.26 -3.17 7.30
CA SER A 79 6.48 -3.92 6.33
C SER A 79 5.64 -5.02 7.01
N ASN A 80 6.25 -5.75 7.93
CA ASN A 80 5.58 -6.83 8.65
C ASN A 80 4.46 -6.32 9.56
N ILE A 81 4.68 -5.19 10.23
CA ILE A 81 3.64 -4.56 11.07
C ILE A 81 2.41 -4.20 10.23
N PHE A 82 2.62 -3.57 9.09
CA PHE A 82 1.50 -3.13 8.23
C PHE A 82 0.87 -4.28 7.45
N ALA A 83 1.55 -5.42 7.31
CA ALA A 83 0.98 -6.63 6.74
C ALA A 83 0.19 -7.46 7.77
N SER A 84 0.30 -7.14 9.05
CA SER A 84 -0.41 -7.85 10.11
C SER A 84 -1.89 -7.45 10.15
N LYS A 85 -2.67 -8.12 11.01
CA LYS A 85 -4.08 -7.81 11.22
C LYS A 85 -4.31 -6.90 12.43
N ASP A 86 -3.27 -6.33 12.99
CA ASP A 86 -3.39 -5.40 14.10
C ASP A 86 -4.18 -4.14 13.68
N THR A 87 -4.94 -3.59 14.62
CA THR A 87 -5.76 -2.42 14.36
C THR A 87 -5.07 -1.10 14.71
N ASP A 88 -3.96 -1.15 15.44
CA ASP A 88 -3.26 0.03 15.91
C ASP A 88 -1.81 0.06 15.41
N LYS A 89 -1.69 -0.01 14.08
CA LYS A 89 -0.36 -0.15 13.45
C LYS A 89 0.48 1.12 13.58
N LEU A 90 -0.14 2.29 13.42
CA LEU A 90 0.59 3.56 13.43
C LEU A 90 1.24 3.86 14.77
N SER A 91 0.64 3.44 15.89
CA SER A 91 1.24 3.65 17.20
C SER A 91 2.54 2.88 17.41
N LYS A 92 2.80 1.87 16.59
CA LYS A 92 3.99 1.02 16.67
C LYS A 92 5.13 1.50 15.78
N VAL A 93 4.91 2.53 14.99
CA VAL A 93 5.86 3.00 14.00
C VAL A 93 6.01 4.51 14.12
N ASP A 94 7.26 4.96 14.06
CA ASP A 94 7.57 6.38 14.09
C ASP A 94 7.02 7.06 12.84
N HIS A 95 6.17 8.06 13.03
CA HIS A 95 5.48 8.75 11.95
C HIS A 95 5.11 10.18 12.34
N TYR A 96 4.68 10.96 11.38
CA TYR A 96 4.13 12.29 11.61
C TYR A 96 2.91 12.51 10.72
N LYS A 97 2.13 13.54 11.02
CA LYS A 97 0.97 13.92 10.21
C LYS A 97 1.30 15.08 9.31
N THR A 98 0.86 15.02 8.05
CA THR A 98 1.00 16.13 7.11
C THR A 98 -0.08 17.18 7.37
N ASP A 99 -0.02 18.31 6.64
CA ASP A 99 -1.04 19.34 6.72
C ASP A 99 -2.43 18.82 6.36
N ASN A 100 -2.50 17.77 5.55
CA ASN A 100 -3.75 17.11 5.16
C ASN A 100 -4.19 16.04 6.17
N ASN A 101 -3.53 15.98 7.33
CA ASN A 101 -3.81 15.00 8.38
C ASN A 101 -3.61 13.54 7.95
N ILE A 102 -2.65 13.30 7.08
CA ILE A 102 -2.28 11.97 6.61
C ILE A 102 -1.00 11.55 7.32
N ALA A 103 -0.97 10.33 7.86
CA ALA A 103 0.23 9.79 8.48
C ALA A 103 1.28 9.47 7.43
N VAL A 104 2.52 9.88 7.68
CA VAL A 104 3.67 9.58 6.85
C VAL A 104 4.76 8.96 7.72
N LEU A 105 5.31 7.85 7.28
CA LEU A 105 6.33 7.12 8.04
C LEU A 105 7.68 7.83 7.95
N ASN A 106 8.42 7.81 9.06
CA ASN A 106 9.75 8.42 9.13
C ASN A 106 10.81 7.50 8.52
N ASN A 107 11.88 8.12 8.03
CA ASN A 107 13.09 7.46 7.55
C ASN A 107 12.89 6.52 6.35
N THR A 108 11.82 6.72 5.59
CA THR A 108 11.60 5.99 4.34
C THR A 108 12.46 6.59 3.21
N LEU A 109 12.46 5.93 2.05
CA LEU A 109 13.09 6.49 0.86
C LEU A 109 12.36 7.73 0.36
N GLY A 110 11.07 7.82 0.62
CA GLY A 110 10.23 8.93 0.21
C GLY A 110 8.77 8.55 0.34
N HIS A 111 7.90 9.52 0.10
CA HIS A 111 6.46 9.27 0.12
C HIS A 111 5.76 10.15 -0.91
N LEU A 112 4.55 9.74 -1.28
CA LEU A 112 3.65 10.52 -2.13
C LEU A 112 2.32 10.66 -1.42
N GLU A 113 1.76 11.86 -1.43
CA GLU A 113 0.37 12.06 -1.05
C GLU A 113 -0.47 11.98 -2.32
N LEU A 114 -1.50 11.15 -2.31
CA LEU A 114 -2.29 10.83 -3.48
C LEU A 114 -3.77 11.08 -3.20
N SER A 115 -4.49 11.52 -4.22
CA SER A 115 -5.96 11.55 -4.20
C SER A 115 -6.49 10.44 -5.10
N VAL A 116 -7.67 9.92 -4.76
CA VAL A 116 -8.28 8.84 -5.52
C VAL A 116 -8.85 9.39 -6.83
N PHE A 117 -8.40 8.83 -7.94
CA PHE A 117 -8.92 9.17 -9.26
C PHE A 117 -10.06 8.23 -9.65
N GLN A 118 -9.89 6.93 -9.43
CA GLN A 118 -10.87 5.92 -9.80
C GLN A 118 -10.67 4.65 -8.97
N GLN A 119 -11.78 4.00 -8.62
CA GLN A 119 -11.77 2.71 -7.94
C GLN A 119 -12.53 1.70 -8.80
N ILE A 120 -11.98 0.50 -8.90
CA ILE A 120 -12.60 -0.59 -9.68
C ILE A 120 -12.68 -1.82 -8.78
N ASP A 121 -13.89 -2.34 -8.59
CA ASP A 121 -14.10 -3.58 -7.84
C ASP A 121 -14.10 -4.74 -8.83
N ILE A 122 -13.04 -5.56 -8.79
CA ILE A 122 -12.87 -6.62 -9.78
C ILE A 122 -13.05 -8.00 -9.15
N ALA A 123 -12.38 -8.27 -8.04
CA ALA A 123 -12.31 -9.61 -7.47
C ALA A 123 -12.03 -9.54 -5.97
N ASP A 124 -11.22 -10.46 -5.48
CA ASP A 124 -10.82 -10.48 -4.09
C ASP A 124 -9.79 -9.39 -3.75
#